data_974f2adf052a1d5d75a9c80a284dba9d
#
_entry.id   974f2adf052a1d5d75a9c80a284dba9d
#
_cell.length_a   1.000
_cell.length_b   1.000
_cell.length_c   1.000
_cell.angle_alpha   90.00
_cell.angle_beta   90.00
_cell.angle_gamma   90.00
#
_symmetry.space_group_name_H-M   'P 1'
#
loop_
_entity.id
_entity.type
_entity.pdbx_description
1 polymer ?
#
loop_
_entity_poly.entity_id
_entity_poly.type
_entity_poly.pdbx_seq_one_letter_code
_entity_poly.pdbx_strand_id
1 'polypeptide(L)'
;FLFAGKVGAYRGKPQLTHPSFEGVDGEDIERIASRPIPIYPTTGSLASWAIARAVGMVLDHLDDEDVPDVVPAAARDHVHIPPYALSLRRLHQPHADEDYQQARRALAFTEAFVLQVGLAMRRRGARATPAVASPRSNALVDRFRACLPFQLTDSQAHAIAQIGADLGREIPMQRLLQGDVGSGKTVVALMSFLQVVAAGHQGALVAPTEVLAEQHTASLRALLAPLGEEAPDVRLLTGSTT
;
A
#
# COMPACT_ATOMS: atom_id res chain seq x y z
N PHE A 1 37.35 -22.46 15.75
CA PHE A 1 36.19 -21.63 16.11
C PHE A 1 35.92 -20.58 15.06
N LEU A 2 34.66 -20.41 14.70
CA LEU A 2 34.19 -19.32 13.87
C LEU A 2 33.60 -18.22 14.78
N PHE A 3 34.01 -16.97 14.56
CA PHE A 3 33.50 -15.82 15.31
C PHE A 3 32.71 -14.91 14.40
N ALA A 4 31.50 -14.57 14.79
CA ALA A 4 30.65 -13.61 14.08
C ALA A 4 30.19 -12.50 15.03
N GLY A 5 30.36 -11.25 14.65
CA GLY A 5 29.97 -10.10 15.47
C GLY A 5 30.15 -8.77 14.76
N LYS A 6 29.68 -7.71 15.42
CA LYS A 6 29.82 -6.34 14.90
C LYS A 6 31.31 -5.93 14.99
N VAL A 7 31.85 -5.53 13.83
CA VAL A 7 33.22 -4.98 13.81
C VAL A 7 33.19 -3.57 14.38
N GLY A 8 34.04 -3.37 15.39
CA GLY A 8 34.30 -2.08 16.02
C GLY A 8 35.79 -1.79 16.07
N ALA A 9 36.19 -0.67 16.68
CA ALA A 9 37.60 -0.34 16.93
C ALA A 9 37.79 0.00 18.41
N TYR A 10 38.81 -0.54 19.00
CA TYR A 10 39.27 -0.18 20.34
C TYR A 10 40.74 0.19 20.30
N ARG A 11 41.07 1.42 20.74
CA ARG A 11 42.44 1.95 20.70
C ARG A 11 43.12 1.82 19.32
N GLY A 12 42.32 2.05 18.24
CA GLY A 12 42.79 1.99 16.85
C GLY A 12 42.97 0.57 16.28
N LYS A 13 42.66 -0.48 17.03
CA LYS A 13 42.67 -1.87 16.54
C LYS A 13 41.24 -2.37 16.28
N PRO A 14 41.00 -3.09 15.17
CA PRO A 14 39.72 -3.71 14.92
C PRO A 14 39.43 -4.78 15.98
N GLN A 15 38.18 -4.82 16.45
CA GLN A 15 37.68 -5.84 17.37
C GLN A 15 36.27 -6.24 17.02
N LEU A 16 35.88 -7.46 17.40
CA LEU A 16 34.48 -7.89 17.36
C LEU A 16 33.82 -7.53 18.70
N THR A 17 32.67 -6.86 18.62
CA THR A 17 31.88 -6.50 19.80
C THR A 17 30.85 -7.60 20.06
N HIS A 18 30.91 -8.22 21.25
CA HIS A 18 30.03 -9.33 21.66
C HIS A 18 29.91 -10.43 20.59
N PRO A 19 31.03 -11.03 20.14
CA PRO A 19 30.96 -12.02 19.07
C PRO A 19 30.25 -13.28 19.55
N SER A 20 29.40 -13.83 18.70
CA SER A 20 28.97 -15.22 18.81
C SER A 20 30.12 -16.10 18.31
N PHE A 21 30.30 -17.26 18.89
CA PHE A 21 31.31 -18.21 18.42
C PHE A 21 30.75 -19.62 18.33
N GLU A 22 31.23 -20.39 17.36
CA GLU A 22 30.86 -21.78 17.12
C GLU A 22 32.13 -22.61 16.89
N GLY A 23 32.17 -23.81 17.47
CA GLY A 23 33.21 -24.80 17.16
C GLY A 23 32.95 -25.39 15.76
N VAL A 24 33.95 -25.35 14.90
CA VAL A 24 33.89 -25.89 13.54
C VAL A 24 35.01 -26.88 13.35
N ASP A 25 34.71 -28.03 12.75
CA ASP A 25 35.74 -29.03 12.41
C ASP A 25 36.59 -28.50 11.24
N GLY A 26 37.90 -28.81 11.28
CA GLY A 26 38.94 -28.14 10.50
C GLY A 26 38.73 -28.18 8.97
N GLU A 27 38.07 -29.20 8.44
CA GLU A 27 37.84 -29.37 6.99
C GLU A 27 36.75 -28.46 6.43
N ASP A 28 35.89 -27.90 7.28
CA ASP A 28 34.75 -27.07 6.85
C ASP A 28 35.00 -25.56 6.99
N ILE A 29 36.08 -25.13 7.63
CA ILE A 29 36.34 -23.72 7.99
C ILE A 29 36.38 -22.82 6.74
N GLU A 30 37.12 -23.18 5.70
CA GLU A 30 37.23 -22.36 4.47
C GLU A 30 35.91 -22.28 3.72
N ARG A 31 35.16 -23.38 3.70
CA ARG A 31 33.84 -23.43 3.05
C ARG A 31 32.81 -22.56 3.81
N ILE A 32 32.84 -22.56 5.13
CA ILE A 32 31.90 -21.78 5.94
C ILE A 32 32.31 -20.30 5.94
N ALA A 33 33.61 -20.00 6.05
CA ALA A 33 34.13 -18.63 6.07
C ALA A 33 33.89 -17.87 4.75
N SER A 34 33.74 -18.58 3.63
CA SER A 34 33.48 -17.97 2.31
C SER A 34 31.99 -17.72 2.01
N ARG A 35 31.07 -18.16 2.87
CA ARG A 35 29.61 -18.02 2.67
C ARG A 35 29.03 -16.96 3.59
N PRO A 36 27.97 -16.25 3.16
CA PRO A 36 27.21 -15.38 4.06
C PRO A 36 26.60 -16.21 5.20
N ILE A 37 26.76 -15.75 6.43
CA ILE A 37 26.23 -16.41 7.63
C ILE A 37 24.91 -15.75 8.02
N PRO A 38 23.80 -16.49 8.15
CA PRO A 38 22.53 -15.93 8.58
C PRO A 38 22.60 -15.51 10.05
N ILE A 39 22.19 -14.29 10.35
CA ILE A 39 22.11 -13.76 11.72
C ILE A 39 20.64 -13.61 12.09
N TYR A 40 20.22 -14.36 13.11
CA TYR A 40 18.85 -14.29 13.63
C TYR A 40 18.79 -13.42 14.89
N PRO A 41 17.67 -12.68 15.09
CA PRO A 41 17.41 -11.99 16.35
C PRO A 41 17.42 -12.99 17.51
N THR A 42 18.20 -12.72 18.52
CA THR A 42 18.29 -13.58 19.70
C THR A 42 17.39 -13.05 20.82
N THR A 43 16.75 -13.97 21.55
CA THR A 43 15.98 -13.65 22.75
C THR A 43 16.41 -14.56 23.89
N GLY A 44 16.79 -13.97 25.03
CA GLY A 44 17.17 -14.73 26.22
C GLY A 44 18.36 -15.67 26.02
N SER A 45 18.16 -16.95 26.20
CA SER A 45 19.23 -17.99 26.14
C SER A 45 19.42 -18.61 24.75
N LEU A 46 18.64 -18.22 23.74
CA LEU A 46 18.72 -18.82 22.41
C LEU A 46 19.67 -18.05 21.51
N ALA A 47 20.80 -18.65 21.20
CA ALA A 47 21.82 -18.06 20.34
C ALA A 47 21.44 -18.15 18.85
N SER A 48 21.89 -17.19 18.04
CA SER A 48 21.62 -17.12 16.58
C SER A 48 21.99 -18.41 15.84
N TRP A 49 23.13 -19.02 16.18
CA TRP A 49 23.59 -20.28 15.56
C TRP A 49 22.67 -21.47 15.87
N ALA A 50 22.03 -21.50 17.06
CA ALA A 50 21.09 -22.55 17.41
C ALA A 50 19.82 -22.45 16.56
N ILE A 51 19.36 -21.23 16.29
CA ILE A 51 18.24 -20.97 15.38
C ILE A 51 18.64 -21.36 13.95
N ALA A 52 19.84 -20.96 13.49
CA ALA A 52 20.34 -21.30 12.17
C ALA A 52 20.39 -22.80 11.94
N ARG A 53 20.86 -23.57 12.95
CA ARG A 53 20.90 -25.04 12.90
C ARG A 53 19.50 -25.64 12.82
N ALA A 54 18.57 -25.17 13.65
CA ALA A 54 17.18 -25.66 13.64
C ALA A 54 16.51 -25.38 12.29
N VAL A 55 16.68 -24.18 11.74
CA VAL A 55 16.18 -23.82 10.40
C VAL A 55 16.81 -24.71 9.32
N GLY A 56 18.14 -24.97 9.40
CA GLY A 56 18.82 -25.85 8.47
C GLY A 56 18.23 -27.27 8.48
N MET A 57 18.05 -27.86 9.66
CA MET A 57 17.42 -29.19 9.78
C MET A 57 16.03 -29.25 9.14
N VAL A 58 15.22 -28.20 9.28
CA VAL A 58 13.90 -28.15 8.64
C VAL A 58 14.03 -28.07 7.12
N LEU A 59 14.90 -27.19 6.63
CA LEU A 59 15.08 -26.98 5.18
C LEU A 59 15.69 -28.20 4.47
N ASP A 60 16.54 -28.97 5.15
CA ASP A 60 17.14 -30.18 4.61
C ASP A 60 16.12 -31.33 4.42
N HIS A 61 15.00 -31.31 5.17
CA HIS A 61 13.92 -32.28 5.10
C HIS A 61 12.64 -31.76 4.42
N LEU A 62 12.66 -30.52 3.96
CA LEU A 62 11.51 -29.89 3.31
C LEU A 62 11.53 -30.19 1.82
N ASP A 63 10.55 -30.90 1.31
CA ASP A 63 10.36 -31.10 -0.12
C ASP A 63 9.72 -29.84 -0.77
N ASP A 64 9.98 -29.64 -2.05
CA ASP A 64 9.43 -28.50 -2.78
C ASP A 64 7.89 -28.56 -2.85
N GLU A 65 7.31 -29.77 -2.77
CA GLU A 65 5.87 -30.01 -2.74
C GLU A 65 5.20 -29.56 -1.43
N ASP A 66 5.97 -29.54 -0.32
CA ASP A 66 5.48 -29.09 0.99
C ASP A 66 5.33 -27.56 1.05
N VAL A 67 5.97 -26.84 0.12
CA VAL A 67 5.99 -25.38 0.06
C VAL A 67 5.45 -24.91 -1.29
N PRO A 68 4.13 -24.89 -1.45
CA PRO A 68 3.51 -24.51 -2.70
C PRO A 68 3.85 -23.05 -3.06
N ASP A 69 4.19 -22.83 -4.31
CA ASP A 69 4.47 -21.49 -4.83
C ASP A 69 3.16 -20.74 -5.09
N VAL A 70 2.96 -19.63 -4.39
CA VAL A 70 1.76 -18.78 -4.54
C VAL A 70 1.83 -17.88 -5.77
N VAL A 71 3.03 -17.69 -6.34
CA VAL A 71 3.24 -16.92 -7.57
C VAL A 71 3.25 -17.86 -8.76
N PRO A 72 2.35 -17.70 -9.74
CA PRO A 72 2.32 -18.54 -10.93
C PRO A 72 3.65 -18.52 -11.68
N ALA A 73 4.06 -19.67 -12.25
CA ALA A 73 5.33 -19.83 -12.95
C ALA A 73 5.54 -18.74 -14.03
N ALA A 74 4.53 -18.47 -14.84
CA ALA A 74 4.61 -17.43 -15.87
C ALA A 74 4.91 -16.03 -15.31
N ALA A 75 4.42 -15.70 -14.11
CA ALA A 75 4.72 -14.43 -13.45
C ALA A 75 6.15 -14.41 -12.90
N ARG A 76 6.61 -15.52 -12.31
CA ARG A 76 8.00 -15.66 -11.84
C ARG A 76 9.01 -15.53 -12.99
N ASP A 77 8.75 -16.21 -14.10
CA ASP A 77 9.62 -16.19 -15.28
C ASP A 77 9.72 -14.79 -15.87
N HIS A 78 8.59 -14.05 -15.90
CA HIS A 78 8.57 -12.68 -16.39
C HIS A 78 9.45 -11.72 -15.57
N VAL A 79 9.50 -11.90 -14.24
CA VAL A 79 10.30 -11.05 -13.35
C VAL A 79 11.64 -11.67 -12.95
N HIS A 80 11.95 -12.83 -13.49
CA HIS A 80 13.22 -13.56 -13.29
C HIS A 80 13.53 -13.83 -11.81
N ILE A 81 12.56 -14.37 -11.08
CA ILE A 81 12.75 -14.79 -9.68
C ILE A 81 12.65 -16.31 -9.54
N PRO A 82 13.45 -16.92 -8.62
CA PRO A 82 13.38 -18.35 -8.36
C PRO A 82 12.07 -18.76 -7.67
N PRO A 83 11.76 -20.08 -7.68
CA PRO A 83 10.65 -20.65 -6.93
C PRO A 83 10.73 -20.34 -5.43
N TYR A 84 9.58 -20.33 -4.75
CA TYR A 84 9.48 -19.93 -3.33
C TYR A 84 10.32 -20.82 -2.42
N ALA A 85 10.26 -22.17 -2.56
CA ALA A 85 11.05 -23.09 -1.77
C ALA A 85 12.57 -22.88 -1.96
N LEU A 86 13.03 -22.68 -3.20
CA LEU A 86 14.42 -22.37 -3.49
C LEU A 86 14.84 -21.01 -2.90
N SER A 87 13.93 -20.05 -2.90
CA SER A 87 14.16 -18.74 -2.27
C SER A 87 14.34 -18.84 -0.77
N LEU A 88 13.53 -19.67 -0.09
CA LEU A 88 13.70 -19.93 1.34
C LEU A 88 15.06 -20.56 1.65
N ARG A 89 15.46 -21.59 0.88
CA ARG A 89 16.77 -22.22 1.07
C ARG A 89 17.91 -21.23 0.87
N ARG A 90 17.89 -20.46 -0.23
CA ARG A 90 18.93 -19.45 -0.52
C ARG A 90 18.96 -18.30 0.47
N LEU A 91 17.82 -17.94 1.08
CA LEU A 91 17.79 -16.90 2.12
C LEU A 91 18.49 -17.36 3.40
N HIS A 92 18.26 -18.59 3.80
CA HIS A 92 18.75 -19.12 5.08
C HIS A 92 20.09 -19.87 4.98
N GLN A 93 20.41 -20.39 3.82
CA GLN A 93 21.64 -21.13 3.51
C GLN A 93 22.24 -20.65 2.18
N PRO A 94 22.60 -19.35 2.06
CA PRO A 94 23.16 -18.83 0.82
C PRO A 94 24.56 -19.42 0.58
N HIS A 95 24.87 -19.76 -0.67
CA HIS A 95 26.21 -20.13 -1.09
C HIS A 95 27.06 -18.93 -1.49
N ALA A 96 26.40 -17.84 -1.93
CA ALA A 96 27.02 -16.58 -2.30
C ALA A 96 26.09 -15.42 -1.95
N ASP A 97 26.60 -14.19 -1.98
CA ASP A 97 25.78 -12.97 -1.72
C ASP A 97 24.67 -12.80 -2.74
N GLU A 98 24.92 -13.20 -4.00
CA GLU A 98 23.92 -13.19 -5.08
C GLU A 98 22.70 -14.05 -4.76
N ASP A 99 22.90 -15.23 -4.14
CA ASP A 99 21.81 -16.11 -3.72
C ASP A 99 20.90 -15.42 -2.72
N TYR A 100 21.50 -14.76 -1.71
CA TYR A 100 20.77 -14.01 -0.71
C TYR A 100 19.98 -12.85 -1.33
N GLN A 101 20.60 -12.09 -2.22
CA GLN A 101 19.95 -10.96 -2.88
C GLN A 101 18.77 -11.40 -3.76
N GLN A 102 18.94 -12.47 -4.52
CA GLN A 102 17.87 -13.05 -5.35
C GLN A 102 16.72 -13.58 -4.48
N ALA A 103 17.04 -14.32 -3.43
CA ALA A 103 16.04 -14.85 -2.51
C ALA A 103 15.24 -13.75 -1.84
N ARG A 104 15.92 -12.72 -1.32
CA ARG A 104 15.26 -11.55 -0.70
C ARG A 104 14.34 -10.84 -1.68
N ARG A 105 14.78 -10.66 -2.93
CA ARG A 105 13.96 -10.05 -3.99
C ARG A 105 12.73 -10.89 -4.31
N ALA A 106 12.88 -12.22 -4.39
CA ALA A 106 11.79 -13.14 -4.67
C ALA A 106 10.74 -13.14 -3.56
N LEU A 107 11.16 -13.17 -2.29
CA LEU A 107 10.25 -13.13 -1.14
C LEU A 107 9.50 -11.80 -1.05
N ALA A 108 10.20 -10.68 -1.23
CA ALA A 108 9.57 -9.36 -1.26
C ALA A 108 8.55 -9.23 -2.41
N PHE A 109 8.86 -9.80 -3.59
CA PHE A 109 7.92 -9.87 -4.70
C PHE A 109 6.70 -10.73 -4.34
N THR A 110 6.90 -11.88 -3.71
CA THR A 110 5.82 -12.78 -3.31
C THR A 110 4.85 -12.10 -2.35
N GLU A 111 5.36 -11.41 -1.33
CA GLU A 111 4.53 -10.64 -0.39
C GLU A 111 3.72 -9.55 -1.11
N ALA A 112 4.38 -8.78 -1.97
CA ALA A 112 3.71 -7.74 -2.76
C ALA A 112 2.68 -8.33 -3.73
N PHE A 113 2.96 -9.47 -4.34
CA PHE A 113 2.07 -10.17 -5.27
C PHE A 113 0.78 -10.62 -4.57
N VAL A 114 0.90 -11.28 -3.41
CA VAL A 114 -0.25 -11.72 -2.61
C VAL A 114 -1.14 -10.54 -2.23
N LEU A 115 -0.53 -9.45 -1.76
CA LEU A 115 -1.27 -8.22 -1.44
C LEU A 115 -1.99 -7.66 -2.66
N GLN A 116 -1.31 -7.57 -3.81
CA GLN A 116 -1.88 -7.03 -5.05
C GLN A 116 -3.02 -7.90 -5.60
N VAL A 117 -2.90 -9.23 -5.50
CA VAL A 117 -3.98 -10.16 -5.87
C VAL A 117 -5.20 -9.92 -4.98
N GLY A 118 -5.02 -9.83 -3.65
CA GLY A 118 -6.09 -9.51 -2.72
C GLY A 118 -6.80 -8.18 -3.05
N LEU A 119 -6.03 -7.14 -3.35
CA LEU A 119 -6.56 -5.84 -3.77
C LEU A 119 -7.30 -5.93 -5.12
N ALA A 120 -6.76 -6.69 -6.09
CA ALA A 120 -7.40 -6.89 -7.38
C ALA A 120 -8.74 -7.64 -7.25
N MET A 121 -8.80 -8.66 -6.40
CA MET A 121 -10.05 -9.39 -6.10
C MET A 121 -11.10 -8.47 -5.47
N ARG A 122 -10.70 -7.64 -4.49
CA ARG A 122 -11.61 -6.64 -3.89
C ARG A 122 -12.11 -5.63 -4.92
N ARG A 123 -11.23 -5.12 -5.78
CA ARG A 123 -11.62 -4.21 -6.89
C ARG A 123 -12.58 -4.87 -7.86
N ARG A 124 -12.36 -6.15 -8.20
CA ARG A 124 -13.26 -6.93 -9.06
C ARG A 124 -14.64 -7.10 -8.41
N GLY A 125 -14.69 -7.45 -7.12
CA GLY A 125 -15.94 -7.56 -6.36
C GLY A 125 -16.70 -6.23 -6.32
N ALA A 126 -16.01 -5.12 -6.03
CA ALA A 126 -16.63 -3.79 -6.03
C ALA A 126 -17.20 -3.39 -7.41
N ARG A 127 -16.50 -3.75 -8.49
CA ARG A 127 -16.96 -3.48 -9.87
C ARG A 127 -18.14 -4.35 -10.31
N ALA A 128 -18.39 -5.47 -9.64
CA ALA A 128 -19.54 -6.34 -9.92
C ALA A 128 -20.84 -5.75 -9.40
N THR A 129 -20.80 -4.78 -8.48
CA THR A 129 -21.98 -4.05 -8.03
C THR A 129 -22.29 -2.95 -9.05
N PRO A 130 -23.51 -2.90 -9.63
CA PRO A 130 -23.85 -1.84 -10.56
C PRO A 130 -23.96 -0.50 -9.83
N ALA A 131 -23.58 0.58 -10.51
CA ALA A 131 -23.79 1.96 -10.08
C ALA A 131 -24.63 2.70 -11.09
N VAL A 132 -25.31 3.75 -10.65
CA VAL A 132 -26.05 4.62 -11.55
C VAL A 132 -25.11 5.65 -12.15
N ALA A 133 -25.01 5.65 -13.49
CA ALA A 133 -24.19 6.61 -14.21
C ALA A 133 -24.76 8.03 -14.10
N SER A 134 -23.91 8.99 -13.72
CA SER A 134 -24.26 10.41 -13.68
C SER A 134 -23.57 11.12 -14.86
N PRO A 135 -24.30 11.69 -15.83
CA PRO A 135 -23.72 12.34 -17.01
C PRO A 135 -22.73 13.45 -16.64
N ARG A 136 -21.61 13.54 -17.36
CA ARG A 136 -20.55 14.55 -17.12
C ARG A 136 -21.01 15.98 -17.42
N SER A 137 -21.79 16.14 -18.51
CA SER A 137 -22.25 17.43 -18.95
C SER A 137 -23.60 17.72 -18.33
N ASN A 138 -23.65 18.74 -17.48
CA ASN A 138 -24.91 19.26 -16.98
C ASN A 138 -24.81 20.77 -16.69
N ALA A 139 -25.93 21.46 -16.94
CA ALA A 139 -26.01 22.89 -16.80
C ALA A 139 -25.75 23.42 -15.37
N LEU A 140 -26.03 22.60 -14.34
CA LEU A 140 -25.82 22.97 -12.94
C LEU A 140 -24.32 23.06 -12.62
N VAL A 141 -23.52 22.09 -13.07
CA VAL A 141 -22.05 22.10 -12.90
C VAL A 141 -21.40 23.27 -13.62
N ASP A 142 -21.85 23.55 -14.86
CA ASP A 142 -21.29 24.65 -15.65
C ASP A 142 -21.61 26.00 -15.02
N ARG A 143 -22.86 26.19 -14.55
CA ARG A 143 -23.26 27.42 -13.82
C ARG A 143 -22.49 27.57 -12.51
N PHE A 144 -22.39 26.53 -11.72
CA PHE A 144 -21.61 26.58 -10.49
C PHE A 144 -20.16 26.99 -10.77
N ARG A 145 -19.54 26.39 -11.81
CA ARG A 145 -18.18 26.77 -12.23
C ARG A 145 -18.07 28.24 -12.58
N ALA A 146 -19.06 28.80 -13.29
CA ALA A 146 -19.08 30.21 -13.68
C ALA A 146 -19.30 31.15 -12.48
N CYS A 147 -19.94 30.69 -11.40
CA CYS A 147 -20.19 31.47 -10.18
C CYS A 147 -19.06 31.40 -9.16
N LEU A 148 -18.01 30.59 -9.37
CA LEU A 148 -16.88 30.51 -8.44
C LEU A 148 -16.15 31.85 -8.35
N PRO A 149 -15.82 32.34 -7.13
CA PRO A 149 -15.11 33.61 -6.92
C PRO A 149 -13.60 33.51 -7.26
N PHE A 150 -13.15 32.37 -7.76
CA PHE A 150 -11.76 32.08 -8.14
C PHE A 150 -11.72 31.15 -9.35
N GLN A 151 -10.58 31.12 -10.01
CA GLN A 151 -10.33 30.15 -11.08
C GLN A 151 -9.83 28.82 -10.51
N LEU A 152 -10.32 27.70 -11.08
CA LEU A 152 -9.79 26.38 -10.74
C LEU A 152 -8.36 26.26 -11.26
N THR A 153 -7.49 25.68 -10.46
CA THR A 153 -6.15 25.31 -10.92
C THR A 153 -6.21 24.16 -11.92
N ASP A 154 -5.18 23.98 -12.74
CA ASP A 154 -5.11 22.88 -13.71
C ASP A 154 -5.25 21.51 -13.02
N SER A 155 -4.63 21.35 -11.84
CA SER A 155 -4.75 20.11 -11.05
C SER A 155 -6.18 19.84 -10.57
N GLN A 156 -6.89 20.89 -10.11
CA GLN A 156 -8.29 20.76 -9.70
C GLN A 156 -9.18 20.45 -10.91
N ALA A 157 -9.00 21.15 -12.03
CA ALA A 157 -9.75 20.89 -13.25
C ALA A 157 -9.52 19.47 -13.77
N HIS A 158 -8.28 18.98 -13.71
CA HIS A 158 -7.94 17.60 -14.08
C HIS A 158 -8.60 16.57 -13.16
N ALA A 159 -8.55 16.78 -11.83
CA ALA A 159 -9.18 15.90 -10.86
C ALA A 159 -10.71 15.84 -11.06
N ILE A 160 -11.37 17.00 -11.27
CA ILE A 160 -12.81 17.08 -11.57
C ILE A 160 -13.14 16.32 -12.85
N ALA A 161 -12.33 16.47 -13.90
CA ALA A 161 -12.54 15.78 -15.16
C ALA A 161 -12.43 14.24 -15.02
N GLN A 162 -11.45 13.77 -14.23
CA GLN A 162 -11.29 12.34 -13.94
C GLN A 162 -12.44 11.78 -13.11
N ILE A 163 -12.81 12.46 -12.02
CA ILE A 163 -13.93 12.06 -11.16
C ILE A 163 -15.22 12.04 -11.96
N GLY A 164 -15.47 13.10 -12.75
CA GLY A 164 -16.67 13.18 -13.58
C GLY A 164 -16.76 12.07 -14.63
N ALA A 165 -15.60 11.63 -15.17
CA ALA A 165 -15.56 10.48 -16.07
C ALA A 165 -15.89 9.17 -15.36
N ASP A 166 -15.42 8.99 -14.12
CA ASP A 166 -15.69 7.79 -13.33
C ASP A 166 -17.17 7.75 -12.89
N LEU A 167 -17.74 8.87 -12.45
CA LEU A 167 -19.16 8.99 -12.09
C LEU A 167 -20.11 8.76 -13.27
N GLY A 168 -19.65 8.99 -14.51
CA GLY A 168 -20.39 8.70 -15.73
C GLY A 168 -20.43 7.22 -16.12
N ARG A 169 -19.87 6.31 -15.31
CA ARG A 169 -19.85 4.87 -15.57
C ARG A 169 -20.86 4.14 -14.71
N GLU A 170 -21.29 2.97 -15.15
CA GLU A 170 -22.16 2.06 -14.39
C GLU A 170 -21.40 1.22 -13.35
N ILE A 171 -20.25 1.69 -12.92
CA ILE A 171 -19.35 1.03 -11.94
C ILE A 171 -19.11 2.01 -10.79
N PRO A 172 -19.23 1.59 -9.52
CA PRO A 172 -18.97 2.45 -8.38
C PRO A 172 -17.57 3.05 -8.43
N MET A 173 -17.49 4.37 -8.33
CA MET A 173 -16.21 5.06 -8.24
C MET A 173 -15.57 4.83 -6.86
N GLN A 174 -14.31 4.47 -6.85
CA GLN A 174 -13.46 4.44 -5.66
C GLN A 174 -12.18 5.22 -5.96
N ARG A 175 -12.09 6.45 -5.46
CA ARG A 175 -10.98 7.35 -5.75
C ARG A 175 -10.50 8.05 -4.48
N LEU A 176 -9.19 8.07 -4.29
CA LEU A 176 -8.54 8.88 -3.27
C LEU A 176 -8.20 10.25 -3.87
N LEU A 177 -8.72 11.33 -3.28
CA LEU A 177 -8.33 12.70 -3.60
C LEU A 177 -7.33 13.18 -2.54
N GLN A 178 -6.08 13.36 -2.94
CA GLN A 178 -5.01 13.81 -2.07
C GLN A 178 -4.56 15.22 -2.42
N GLY A 179 -4.22 16.01 -1.42
CA GLY A 179 -3.70 17.37 -1.56
C GLY A 179 -3.48 18.00 -0.20
N ASP A 180 -2.72 19.08 -0.14
CA ASP A 180 -2.42 19.82 1.08
C ASP A 180 -3.65 20.48 1.70
N VAL A 181 -3.54 20.93 2.95
CA VAL A 181 -4.57 21.74 3.60
C VAL A 181 -4.74 23.04 2.79
N GLY A 182 -5.99 23.40 2.48
CA GLY A 182 -6.26 24.59 1.66
C GLY A 182 -6.14 24.40 0.14
N SER A 183 -5.80 23.21 -0.37
CA SER A 183 -5.70 22.92 -1.80
C SER A 183 -7.04 22.91 -2.57
N GLY A 184 -8.16 23.16 -1.88
CA GLY A 184 -9.49 23.23 -2.50
C GLY A 184 -10.13 21.86 -2.75
N LYS A 185 -9.78 20.81 -1.98
CA LYS A 185 -10.45 19.50 -2.09
C LYS A 185 -11.97 19.56 -1.96
N THR A 186 -12.48 20.48 -1.16
CA THR A 186 -13.92 20.67 -0.95
C THR A 186 -14.64 21.12 -2.22
N VAL A 187 -14.05 22.02 -3.02
CA VAL A 187 -14.66 22.43 -4.30
C VAL A 187 -14.67 21.30 -5.32
N VAL A 188 -13.61 20.47 -5.35
CA VAL A 188 -13.56 19.29 -6.21
C VAL A 188 -14.64 18.28 -5.83
N ALA A 189 -14.82 18.03 -4.53
CA ALA A 189 -15.90 17.17 -4.01
C ALA A 189 -17.29 17.75 -4.35
N LEU A 190 -17.50 19.06 -4.16
CA LEU A 190 -18.77 19.71 -4.46
C LEU A 190 -19.13 19.62 -5.94
N MET A 191 -18.18 19.83 -6.86
CA MET A 191 -18.39 19.64 -8.30
C MET A 191 -18.88 18.22 -8.61
N SER A 192 -18.33 17.23 -7.90
CA SER A 192 -18.74 15.83 -8.04
C SER A 192 -20.16 15.58 -7.52
N PHE A 193 -20.51 16.17 -6.38
CA PHE A 193 -21.88 16.12 -5.85
C PHE A 193 -22.88 16.79 -6.80
N LEU A 194 -22.55 17.94 -7.36
CA LEU A 194 -23.44 18.63 -8.31
C LEU A 194 -23.71 17.79 -9.56
N GLN A 195 -22.73 17.03 -10.04
CA GLN A 195 -22.93 16.08 -11.13
C GLN A 195 -23.95 15.00 -10.76
N VAL A 196 -23.84 14.45 -9.56
CA VAL A 196 -24.73 13.39 -9.05
C VAL A 196 -26.14 13.94 -8.79
N VAL A 197 -26.24 15.12 -8.19
CA VAL A 197 -27.52 15.79 -7.89
C VAL A 197 -28.27 16.16 -9.18
N ALA A 198 -27.58 16.66 -10.20
CA ALA A 198 -28.18 16.96 -11.50
C ALA A 198 -28.70 15.72 -12.24
N ALA A 199 -28.21 14.53 -11.88
CA ALA A 199 -28.74 13.24 -12.35
C ALA A 199 -29.95 12.74 -11.51
N GLY A 200 -30.42 13.53 -10.53
CA GLY A 200 -31.58 13.19 -9.69
C GLY A 200 -31.22 12.34 -8.47
N HIS A 201 -29.94 12.28 -8.09
CA HIS A 201 -29.46 11.49 -6.94
C HIS A 201 -28.97 12.40 -5.81
N GLN A 202 -28.59 11.81 -4.68
CA GLN A 202 -28.10 12.51 -3.51
C GLN A 202 -26.59 12.29 -3.32
N GLY A 203 -25.90 13.31 -2.80
CA GLY A 203 -24.51 13.22 -2.33
C GLY A 203 -24.43 13.29 -0.81
N ALA A 204 -23.56 12.52 -0.20
CA ALA A 204 -23.31 12.56 1.23
C ALA A 204 -21.80 12.80 1.50
N LEU A 205 -21.51 13.81 2.34
CA LEU A 205 -20.18 14.11 2.84
C LEU A 205 -20.09 13.67 4.29
N VAL A 206 -19.24 12.69 4.57
CA VAL A 206 -19.01 12.18 5.93
C VAL A 206 -17.78 12.84 6.53
N ALA A 207 -17.91 13.41 7.70
CA ALA A 207 -16.82 14.01 8.47
C ALA A 207 -16.59 13.25 9.79
N PRO A 208 -15.36 13.19 10.30
CA PRO A 208 -15.03 12.43 11.51
C PRO A 208 -15.57 13.05 12.82
N THR A 209 -15.93 14.33 12.82
CA THR A 209 -16.47 15.05 13.99
C THR A 209 -17.63 15.96 13.60
N GLU A 210 -18.52 16.25 14.56
CA GLU A 210 -19.66 17.18 14.37
C GLU A 210 -19.18 18.57 13.97
N VAL A 211 -18.12 19.07 14.61
CA VAL A 211 -17.56 20.40 14.30
C VAL A 211 -17.10 20.49 12.83
N LEU A 212 -16.46 19.44 12.32
CA LEU A 212 -16.05 19.39 10.90
C LEU A 212 -17.27 19.27 9.97
N ALA A 213 -18.31 18.54 10.36
CA ALA A 213 -19.54 18.44 9.59
C ALA A 213 -20.25 19.80 9.49
N GLU A 214 -20.32 20.56 10.59
CA GLU A 214 -20.84 21.93 10.63
C GLU A 214 -20.03 22.87 9.74
N GLN A 215 -18.69 22.84 9.85
CA GLN A 215 -17.79 23.65 9.03
C GLN A 215 -17.93 23.34 7.53
N HIS A 216 -18.01 22.05 7.16
CA HIS A 216 -18.26 21.66 5.78
C HIS A 216 -19.64 22.11 5.30
N THR A 217 -20.68 21.97 6.13
CA THR A 217 -22.03 22.42 5.78
C THR A 217 -22.06 23.92 5.51
N ALA A 218 -21.45 24.73 6.38
CA ALA A 218 -21.36 26.18 6.19
C ALA A 218 -20.60 26.54 4.91
N SER A 219 -19.45 25.87 4.65
CA SER A 219 -18.65 26.09 3.47
C SER A 219 -19.38 25.70 2.18
N LEU A 220 -20.08 24.56 2.17
CA LEU A 220 -20.88 24.12 1.01
C LEU A 220 -22.02 25.09 0.71
N ARG A 221 -22.76 25.53 1.74
CA ARG A 221 -23.84 26.53 1.59
C ARG A 221 -23.32 27.86 1.04
N ALA A 222 -22.17 28.33 1.54
CA ALA A 222 -21.55 29.57 1.07
C ALA A 222 -21.13 29.48 -0.41
N LEU A 223 -20.55 28.35 -0.83
CA LEU A 223 -20.16 28.14 -2.22
C LEU A 223 -21.37 28.00 -3.16
N LEU A 224 -22.48 27.44 -2.68
CA LEU A 224 -23.69 27.24 -3.46
C LEU A 224 -24.60 28.49 -3.52
N ALA A 225 -24.46 29.41 -2.57
CA ALA A 225 -25.32 30.60 -2.47
C ALA A 225 -25.47 31.40 -3.80
N PRO A 226 -24.43 31.57 -4.62
CA PRO A 226 -24.56 32.28 -5.92
C PRO A 226 -25.45 31.60 -6.95
N LEU A 227 -25.81 30.31 -6.76
CA LEU A 227 -26.78 29.63 -7.64
C LEU A 227 -28.24 30.00 -7.37
N GLY A 228 -28.55 30.70 -6.24
CA GLY A 228 -29.90 31.11 -5.89
C GLY A 228 -30.85 29.92 -5.72
N GLU A 229 -32.00 29.99 -6.40
CA GLU A 229 -33.05 28.95 -6.35
C GLU A 229 -32.63 27.59 -6.93
N GLU A 230 -31.59 27.56 -7.72
CA GLU A 230 -31.07 26.32 -8.32
C GLU A 230 -30.07 25.60 -7.40
N ALA A 231 -29.69 26.21 -6.26
CA ALA A 231 -28.79 25.61 -5.31
C ALA A 231 -29.42 24.34 -4.68
N PRO A 232 -28.73 23.19 -4.69
CA PRO A 232 -29.22 22.02 -3.98
C PRO A 232 -29.36 22.29 -2.47
N ASP A 233 -30.34 21.67 -1.84
CA ASP A 233 -30.52 21.73 -0.40
C ASP A 233 -29.36 20.97 0.31
N VAL A 234 -28.72 21.62 1.27
CA VAL A 234 -27.63 21.04 2.08
C VAL A 234 -28.11 20.84 3.50
N ARG A 235 -28.25 19.59 3.91
CA ARG A 235 -28.70 19.19 5.24
C ARG A 235 -27.53 18.68 6.08
N LEU A 236 -27.47 19.16 7.31
CA LEU A 236 -26.53 18.66 8.31
C LEU A 236 -27.21 17.54 9.09
N LEU A 237 -26.48 16.41 9.24
CA LEU A 237 -26.86 15.29 10.08
C LEU A 237 -25.73 15.04 11.10
N THR A 238 -26.05 15.19 12.38
CA THR A 238 -25.14 14.92 13.50
C THR A 238 -25.83 14.02 14.52
N GLY A 239 -25.10 13.55 15.54
CA GLY A 239 -25.69 12.77 16.61
C GLY A 239 -26.78 13.51 17.40
N SER A 240 -26.81 14.84 17.34
CA SER A 240 -27.83 15.71 17.94
C SER A 240 -29.01 16.02 16.99
N THR A 241 -28.98 15.59 15.74
CA THR A 241 -30.09 15.82 14.80
C THR A 241 -31.22 14.83 15.10
N THR A 242 -32.36 15.32 15.53
CA THR A 242 -33.59 14.55 15.76
C THR A 242 -34.45 14.52 14.50
#